data_793ed865b58a727fa4a02f48be336c8e
#
_entry.id   793ed865b58a727fa4a02f48be336c8e
#
_cell.length_a   1.000
_cell.length_b   1.000
_cell.length_c   1.000
_cell.angle_alpha   90.00
_cell.angle_beta   90.00
_cell.angle_gamma   90.00
#
_symmetry.space_group_name_H-M   'P 1'
#
loop_
_entity.id
_entity.type
_entity.pdbx_description
1 polymer ?
#
loop_
_entity_poly.entity_id
_entity_poly.type
_entity_poly.pdbx_seq_one_letter_code
_entity_poly.pdbx_strand_id
1 'polypeptide(L)'
;EVALVRVAQEEAEDVTNAMWEEVVRLRDVLKYEFFFPRTTHFAADVANEVDIAYPGWESETFDAKEILPTLAKAKLFVAHRTIGPFLESYGIAADRLALRAPDEEIDREEFILECIGVAQQRWYQKELYSPESISRDLFSGAVQLASNRGLFEPGGPELAAKRQDFADEF
;
A
#
# COMPACT_ATOMS: atom_id res chain seq x y z
N GLU A 1 5.31 10.01 5.50
CA GLU A 1 6.58 9.27 5.50
C GLU A 1 6.58 8.25 4.34
N VAL A 2 5.73 7.22 4.34
CA VAL A 2 5.73 6.15 3.31
C VAL A 2 5.47 6.69 1.92
N ALA A 3 4.48 7.59 1.75
CA ALA A 3 4.22 8.25 0.47
C ALA A 3 5.45 9.01 -0.06
N LEU A 4 6.14 9.74 0.80
CA LEU A 4 7.35 10.47 0.42
C LEU A 4 8.50 9.54 0.04
N VAL A 5 8.65 8.39 0.72
CA VAL A 5 9.66 7.38 0.35
C VAL A 5 9.40 6.85 -1.06
N ARG A 6 8.15 6.50 -1.38
CA ARG A 6 7.78 6.00 -2.71
C ARG A 6 8.04 7.05 -3.79
N VAL A 7 7.58 8.29 -3.56
CA VAL A 7 7.81 9.41 -4.50
C VAL A 7 9.30 9.66 -4.76
N ALA A 8 10.14 9.53 -3.72
CA ALA A 8 11.58 9.66 -3.86
C ALA A 8 12.20 8.50 -4.66
N GLN A 9 11.68 7.28 -4.51
CA GLN A 9 12.15 6.10 -5.24
C GLN A 9 11.74 6.15 -6.72
N GLU A 10 10.59 6.70 -7.03
CA GLU A 10 10.08 6.88 -8.39
C GLU A 10 10.67 8.10 -9.10
N GLU A 11 11.50 8.91 -8.41
CA GLU A 11 12.11 10.15 -8.94
C GLU A 11 11.09 11.10 -9.59
N ALA A 12 9.91 11.25 -8.97
CA ALA A 12 8.80 12.02 -9.51
C ALA A 12 9.20 13.48 -9.79
N GLU A 13 8.84 13.99 -10.97
CA GLU A 13 9.10 15.39 -11.37
C GLU A 13 8.26 16.38 -10.56
N ASP A 14 6.98 16.07 -10.33
CA ASP A 14 6.07 16.83 -9.46
C ASP A 14 5.87 16.08 -8.14
N VAL A 15 6.81 16.29 -7.23
CA VAL A 15 6.85 15.64 -5.91
C VAL A 15 5.58 15.90 -5.10
N THR A 16 5.05 17.12 -5.14
CA THR A 16 3.88 17.51 -4.35
C THR A 16 2.64 16.77 -4.84
N ASN A 17 2.39 16.75 -6.14
CA ASN A 17 1.25 16.04 -6.71
C ASN A 17 1.38 14.53 -6.51
N ALA A 18 2.54 13.95 -6.80
CA ALA A 18 2.80 12.52 -6.61
C ALA A 18 2.64 12.10 -5.13
N MET A 19 3.07 12.93 -4.19
CA MET A 19 2.84 12.69 -2.76
C MET A 19 1.34 12.63 -2.42
N TRP A 20 0.55 13.57 -2.93
CA TRP A 20 -0.89 13.58 -2.66
C TRP A 20 -1.62 12.40 -3.29
N GLU A 21 -1.26 12.02 -4.50
CA GLU A 21 -1.79 10.82 -5.17
C GLU A 21 -1.50 9.57 -4.34
N GLU A 22 -0.25 9.42 -3.86
CA GLU A 22 0.15 8.28 -3.05
C GLU A 22 -0.52 8.28 -1.65
N VAL A 23 -0.69 9.43 -1.01
CA VAL A 23 -1.41 9.57 0.26
C VAL A 23 -2.87 9.13 0.11
N VAL A 24 -3.53 9.53 -0.97
CA VAL A 24 -4.93 9.12 -1.26
C VAL A 24 -5.00 7.62 -1.55
N ARG A 25 -4.05 7.09 -2.30
CA ARG A 25 -3.92 5.65 -2.59
C ARG A 25 -3.76 4.84 -1.31
N LEU A 26 -2.81 5.20 -0.45
CA LEU A 26 -2.57 4.53 0.83
C LEU A 26 -3.80 4.57 1.74
N ARG A 27 -4.50 5.71 1.79
CA ARG A 27 -5.76 5.82 2.53
C ARG A 27 -6.83 4.86 2.01
N ASP A 28 -6.96 4.71 0.69
CA ASP A 28 -7.92 3.76 0.10
C ASP A 28 -7.53 2.30 0.37
N VAL A 29 -6.26 1.97 0.23
CA VAL A 29 -5.73 0.63 0.50
C VAL A 29 -5.96 0.23 1.96
N LEU A 30 -5.68 1.13 2.90
CA LEU A 30 -5.70 0.86 4.33
C LEU A 30 -7.04 1.15 5.02
N LYS A 31 -8.10 1.47 4.28
CA LYS A 31 -9.40 1.90 4.83
C LYS A 31 -10.13 0.84 5.67
N TYR A 32 -9.78 -0.42 5.54
CA TYR A 32 -10.34 -1.51 6.35
C TYR A 32 -9.54 -1.79 7.62
N GLU A 33 -8.32 -1.25 7.72
CA GLU A 33 -7.42 -1.47 8.83
C GLU A 33 -7.39 -0.26 9.80
N PHE A 34 -7.60 0.95 9.26
CA PHE A 34 -7.49 2.18 10.03
C PHE A 34 -8.72 3.05 9.88
N PHE A 35 -9.07 3.74 10.97
CA PHE A 35 -10.08 4.79 10.94
C PHE A 35 -9.47 6.09 10.41
N PHE A 36 -9.92 6.52 9.26
CA PHE A 36 -9.52 7.81 8.70
C PHE A 36 -10.59 8.87 8.95
N PRO A 37 -10.21 10.11 9.27
CA PRO A 37 -11.13 11.22 9.33
C PRO A 37 -11.73 11.52 7.95
N ARG A 38 -12.73 12.40 7.90
CA ARG A 38 -13.28 12.88 6.61
C ARG A 38 -12.15 13.44 5.75
N THR A 39 -12.27 13.30 4.43
CA THR A 39 -11.22 13.64 3.46
C THR A 39 -10.58 15.02 3.67
N THR A 40 -11.39 16.03 3.98
CA THR A 40 -10.90 17.40 4.22
C THR A 40 -10.04 17.52 5.49
N HIS A 41 -10.43 16.85 6.57
CA HIS A 41 -9.64 16.83 7.82
C HIS A 41 -8.37 15.98 7.63
N PHE A 42 -8.49 14.84 6.96
CA PHE A 42 -7.35 13.98 6.66
C PHE A 42 -6.26 14.72 5.86
N ALA A 43 -6.65 15.48 4.83
CA ALA A 43 -5.71 16.27 4.04
C ALA A 43 -5.00 17.35 4.91
N ALA A 44 -5.76 18.03 5.78
CA ALA A 44 -5.18 19.01 6.68
C ALA A 44 -4.21 18.39 7.70
N ASP A 45 -4.57 17.22 8.24
CA ASP A 45 -3.70 16.49 9.18
C ASP A 45 -2.40 16.07 8.50
N VAL A 46 -2.48 15.52 7.27
CA VAL A 46 -1.30 15.14 6.49
C VAL A 46 -0.43 16.36 6.16
N ALA A 47 -1.04 17.49 5.73
CA ALA A 47 -0.31 18.72 5.43
C ALA A 47 0.46 19.22 6.67
N ASN A 48 -0.18 19.21 7.85
CA ASN A 48 0.48 19.58 9.10
C ASN A 48 1.66 18.65 9.44
N GLU A 49 1.52 17.33 9.26
CA GLU A 49 2.60 16.38 9.50
C GLU A 49 3.78 16.58 8.53
N VAL A 50 3.48 16.90 7.27
CA VAL A 50 4.53 17.24 6.29
C VAL A 50 5.23 18.54 6.69
N ASP A 51 4.50 19.57 7.12
CA ASP A 51 5.09 20.85 7.52
C ASP A 51 5.98 20.72 8.78
N ILE A 52 5.68 19.80 9.69
CA ILE A 52 6.55 19.48 10.82
C ILE A 52 7.89 18.90 10.35
N ALA A 53 7.88 18.03 9.33
CA ALA A 53 9.09 17.44 8.78
C ALA A 53 9.84 18.37 7.82
N TYR A 54 9.10 19.20 7.10
CA TYR A 54 9.58 20.12 6.05
C TYR A 54 8.86 21.48 6.17
N PRO A 55 9.27 22.37 7.08
CA PRO A 55 8.64 23.67 7.25
C PRO A 55 8.67 24.48 5.94
N GLY A 56 7.49 24.93 5.49
CA GLY A 56 7.36 25.69 4.26
C GLY A 56 7.30 24.88 2.97
N TRP A 57 7.10 23.56 3.05
CA TRP A 57 7.06 22.64 1.90
C TRP A 57 6.10 23.05 0.78
N GLU A 58 5.01 23.73 1.09
CA GLU A 58 4.04 24.20 0.09
C GLU A 58 4.58 25.32 -0.82
N SER A 59 5.62 26.05 -0.36
CA SER A 59 6.19 27.20 -1.06
C SER A 59 7.51 26.90 -1.75
N GLU A 60 8.11 25.74 -1.53
CA GLU A 60 9.40 25.33 -2.09
C GLU A 60 9.23 24.25 -3.15
N THR A 61 10.12 24.28 -4.16
CA THR A 61 10.21 23.20 -5.14
C THR A 61 10.95 22.03 -4.49
N PHE A 62 10.23 20.97 -4.17
CA PHE A 62 10.82 19.75 -3.59
C PHE A 62 11.63 19.01 -4.67
N ASP A 63 12.89 18.70 -4.39
CA ASP A 63 13.66 17.73 -5.17
C ASP A 63 13.47 16.33 -4.55
N ALA A 64 13.01 15.36 -5.36
CA ALA A 64 12.84 13.97 -4.93
C ALA A 64 14.12 13.40 -4.29
N LYS A 65 15.30 13.83 -4.72
CA LYS A 65 16.61 13.40 -4.21
C LYS A 65 16.90 13.86 -2.78
N GLU A 66 16.27 14.94 -2.33
CA GLU A 66 16.45 15.48 -0.98
C GLU A 66 15.52 14.86 0.07
N ILE A 67 14.45 14.16 -0.39
CA ILE A 67 13.45 13.56 0.51
C ILE A 67 14.08 12.53 1.46
N LEU A 68 14.77 11.52 0.93
CA LEU A 68 15.34 10.44 1.75
C LEU A 68 16.40 10.95 2.75
N PRO A 69 17.36 11.84 2.36
CA PRO A 69 18.32 12.42 3.29
C PRO A 69 17.64 13.22 4.42
N THR A 70 16.53 13.88 4.14
CA THR A 70 15.81 14.67 5.13
C THR A 70 14.96 13.79 6.05
N LEU A 71 14.23 12.81 5.50
CA LEU A 71 13.53 11.81 6.32
C LEU A 71 14.48 11.04 7.25
N ALA A 72 15.69 10.72 6.78
CA ALA A 72 16.69 10.06 7.61
C ALA A 72 17.16 10.90 8.82
N LYS A 73 17.00 12.22 8.77
CA LYS A 73 17.29 13.13 9.88
C LYS A 73 16.09 13.30 10.83
N ALA A 74 14.88 12.94 10.39
CA ALA A 74 13.68 13.03 11.20
C ALA A 74 13.73 11.98 12.34
N LYS A 75 13.38 12.42 13.56
CA LYS A 75 13.47 11.56 14.76
C LYS A 75 12.46 10.40 14.80
N LEU A 76 11.45 10.42 13.93
CA LEU A 76 10.31 9.48 13.94
C LEU A 76 10.17 8.75 12.60
N PHE A 77 11.26 8.19 12.08
CA PHE A 77 11.21 7.36 10.86
C PHE A 77 10.76 5.93 11.21
N VAL A 78 9.47 5.75 11.55
CA VAL A 78 8.91 4.47 12.01
C VAL A 78 7.63 4.03 11.29
N ALA A 79 6.96 4.92 10.53
CA ALA A 79 5.67 4.61 9.89
C ALA A 79 5.77 3.44 8.91
N HIS A 80 6.89 3.30 8.19
CA HIS A 80 7.16 2.16 7.31
C HIS A 80 7.13 0.82 8.04
N ARG A 81 7.56 0.77 9.32
CA ARG A 81 7.50 -0.45 10.14
C ARG A 81 6.09 -0.77 10.60
N THR A 82 5.27 0.26 10.80
CA THR A 82 3.88 0.09 11.24
C THR A 82 3.00 -0.39 10.10
N ILE A 83 3.11 0.20 8.91
CA ILE A 83 2.24 -0.14 7.77
C ILE A 83 2.83 -1.17 6.81
N GLY A 84 4.12 -1.43 6.90
CA GLY A 84 4.82 -2.43 6.08
C GLY A 84 4.13 -3.79 6.05
N PRO A 85 3.79 -4.39 7.21
CA PRO A 85 3.10 -5.67 7.25
C PRO A 85 1.78 -5.71 6.48
N PHE A 86 1.03 -4.62 6.46
CA PHE A 86 -0.21 -4.50 5.68
C PHE A 86 0.09 -4.49 4.18
N LEU A 87 1.06 -3.69 3.74
CA LEU A 87 1.43 -3.59 2.33
C LEU A 87 2.02 -4.91 1.82
N GLU A 88 2.86 -5.59 2.60
CA GLU A 88 3.41 -6.91 2.25
C GLU A 88 2.30 -7.95 2.10
N SER A 89 1.36 -8.03 3.05
CA SER A 89 0.24 -8.98 2.99
C SER A 89 -0.67 -8.69 1.80
N TYR A 90 -0.97 -7.42 1.56
CA TYR A 90 -1.84 -6.97 0.48
C TYR A 90 -1.19 -7.21 -0.88
N GLY A 91 0.12 -6.96 -1.02
CA GLY A 91 0.88 -7.28 -2.22
C GLY A 91 0.88 -8.78 -2.52
N ILE A 92 1.08 -9.64 -1.52
CA ILE A 92 0.98 -11.09 -1.71
C ILE A 92 -0.42 -11.50 -2.19
N ALA A 93 -1.48 -10.96 -1.59
CA ALA A 93 -2.84 -11.28 -2.01
C ALA A 93 -3.13 -10.77 -3.43
N ALA A 94 -2.65 -9.59 -3.78
CA ALA A 94 -2.78 -9.02 -5.12
C ALA A 94 -2.03 -9.84 -6.17
N ASP A 95 -0.78 -10.23 -5.91
CA ASP A 95 0.00 -11.13 -6.76
C ASP A 95 -0.72 -12.45 -7.01
N ARG A 96 -1.25 -13.07 -5.94
CA ARG A 96 -1.96 -14.35 -6.06
C ARG A 96 -3.26 -14.21 -6.84
N LEU A 97 -3.96 -13.08 -6.67
CA LEU A 97 -5.19 -12.78 -7.40
C LEU A 97 -4.94 -12.53 -8.89
N ALA A 98 -3.84 -11.85 -9.23
CA ALA A 98 -3.44 -11.58 -10.63
C ALA A 98 -3.13 -12.88 -11.41
N LEU A 99 -2.74 -13.97 -10.72
CA LEU A 99 -2.49 -15.27 -11.33
C LEU A 99 -3.76 -16.09 -11.60
N ARG A 100 -4.94 -15.67 -11.11
CA ARG A 100 -6.20 -16.38 -11.30
C ARG A 100 -6.84 -16.05 -12.63
N ALA A 101 -7.45 -17.06 -13.25
CA ALA A 101 -8.24 -16.84 -14.46
C ALA A 101 -9.43 -15.88 -14.15
N PRO A 102 -9.83 -15.01 -15.09
CA PRO A 102 -10.90 -14.03 -14.83
C PRO A 102 -12.25 -14.67 -14.48
N ASP A 103 -12.55 -15.83 -15.04
CA ASP A 103 -13.77 -16.60 -14.87
C ASP A 103 -13.71 -17.65 -13.75
N GLU A 104 -12.58 -17.71 -13.04
CA GLU A 104 -12.37 -18.65 -11.93
C GLU A 104 -13.18 -18.20 -10.70
N GLU A 105 -13.95 -19.15 -10.14
CA GLU A 105 -14.60 -18.97 -8.85
C GLU A 105 -13.57 -19.24 -7.73
N ILE A 106 -13.35 -18.27 -6.86
CA ILE A 106 -12.31 -18.33 -5.84
C ILE A 106 -12.98 -18.51 -4.46
N ASP A 107 -12.67 -19.63 -3.79
CA ASP A 107 -13.07 -19.79 -2.39
C ASP A 107 -12.21 -18.88 -1.50
N ARG A 108 -12.89 -18.05 -0.70
CA ARG A 108 -12.25 -17.04 0.14
C ARG A 108 -11.32 -17.65 1.19
N GLU A 109 -11.74 -18.71 1.82
CA GLU A 109 -10.98 -19.33 2.91
C GLU A 109 -9.75 -20.07 2.37
N GLU A 110 -9.90 -20.80 1.27
CA GLU A 110 -8.80 -21.46 0.59
C GLU A 110 -7.77 -20.44 0.07
N PHE A 111 -8.24 -19.34 -0.50
CA PHE A 111 -7.37 -18.27 -0.99
C PHE A 111 -6.56 -17.62 0.15
N ILE A 112 -7.18 -17.34 1.28
CA ILE A 112 -6.48 -16.80 2.46
C ILE A 112 -5.42 -17.79 2.96
N LEU A 113 -5.74 -19.07 3.03
CA LEU A 113 -4.77 -20.09 3.44
C LEU A 113 -3.60 -20.22 2.45
N GLU A 114 -3.87 -20.11 1.16
CA GLU A 114 -2.83 -20.07 0.12
C GLU A 114 -1.91 -18.86 0.33
N CYS A 115 -2.46 -17.65 0.52
CA CYS A 115 -1.69 -16.45 0.78
C CYS A 115 -0.80 -16.59 2.02
N ILE A 116 -1.32 -17.18 3.11
CA ILE A 116 -0.52 -17.47 4.31
C ILE A 116 0.65 -18.41 3.97
N GLY A 117 0.41 -19.47 3.17
CA GLY A 117 1.46 -20.38 2.76
C GLY A 117 2.55 -19.69 1.93
N VAL A 118 2.16 -18.83 0.99
CA VAL A 118 3.10 -18.03 0.18
C VAL A 118 3.88 -17.06 1.07
N ALA A 119 3.22 -16.38 2.00
CA ALA A 119 3.88 -15.47 2.94
C ALA A 119 4.91 -16.21 3.81
N GLN A 120 4.59 -17.39 4.33
CA GLN A 120 5.53 -18.22 5.07
C GLN A 120 6.74 -18.60 4.21
N GLN A 121 6.54 -18.97 2.95
CA GLN A 121 7.62 -19.28 2.03
C GLN A 121 8.52 -18.07 1.80
N ARG A 122 7.95 -16.90 1.47
CA ARG A 122 8.70 -15.63 1.28
C ARG A 122 9.47 -15.24 2.55
N TRP A 123 8.88 -15.45 3.73
CA TRP A 123 9.58 -15.22 5.00
C TRP A 123 10.82 -16.10 5.14
N TYR A 124 10.73 -17.41 4.88
CA TYR A 124 11.89 -18.30 4.92
C TYR A 124 12.95 -17.94 3.87
N GLN A 125 12.55 -17.37 2.74
CA GLN A 125 13.43 -16.87 1.67
C GLN A 125 14.03 -15.49 2.01
N LYS A 126 13.62 -14.87 3.12
CA LYS A 126 14.02 -13.52 3.57
C LYS A 126 13.60 -12.41 2.59
N GLU A 127 12.46 -12.61 1.93
CA GLU A 127 11.83 -11.66 1.02
C GLU A 127 10.79 -10.78 1.72
N LEU A 128 10.41 -11.10 2.98
CA LEU A 128 9.56 -10.26 3.82
C LEU A 128 10.37 -9.62 4.93
N TYR A 129 10.03 -8.39 5.27
CA TYR A 129 10.65 -7.63 6.35
C TYR A 129 10.06 -7.98 7.71
N SER A 130 8.81 -8.43 7.76
CA SER A 130 8.10 -8.64 9.00
C SER A 130 7.32 -9.96 9.03
N PRO A 131 7.46 -10.78 10.11
CA PRO A 131 6.64 -11.95 10.30
C PRO A 131 5.16 -11.60 10.58
N GLU A 132 4.86 -10.37 11.00
CA GLU A 132 3.50 -9.86 11.22
C GLU A 132 2.69 -9.83 9.92
N SER A 133 3.36 -9.79 8.76
CA SER A 133 2.73 -9.91 7.43
C SER A 133 2.05 -11.27 7.21
N ILE A 134 2.43 -12.30 8.00
CA ILE A 134 1.84 -13.64 7.94
C ILE A 134 0.60 -13.68 8.86
N SER A 135 -0.43 -12.94 8.49
CA SER A 135 -1.62 -12.77 9.32
C SER A 135 -2.89 -13.06 8.53
N ARG A 136 -3.73 -13.95 9.08
CA ARG A 136 -5.05 -14.24 8.53
C ARG A 136 -5.93 -12.98 8.45
N ASP A 137 -5.84 -12.11 9.46
CA ASP A 137 -6.65 -10.90 9.53
C ASP A 137 -6.25 -9.92 8.41
N LEU A 138 -4.93 -9.74 8.18
CA LEU A 138 -4.43 -8.89 7.10
C LEU A 138 -4.84 -9.42 5.72
N PHE A 139 -4.74 -10.73 5.48
CA PHE A 139 -5.23 -11.31 4.23
C PHE A 139 -6.75 -11.20 4.08
N SER A 140 -7.50 -11.26 5.18
CA SER A 140 -8.94 -11.03 5.14
C SER A 140 -9.26 -9.58 4.76
N GLY A 141 -8.49 -8.60 5.24
CA GLY A 141 -8.56 -7.19 4.85
C GLY A 141 -8.24 -7.00 3.36
N ALA A 142 -7.17 -7.64 2.88
CA ALA A 142 -6.81 -7.62 1.46
C ALA A 142 -7.91 -8.17 0.55
N VAL A 143 -8.50 -9.31 0.91
CA VAL A 143 -9.64 -9.89 0.17
C VAL A 143 -10.86 -8.97 0.22
N GLN A 144 -11.11 -8.33 1.37
CA GLN A 144 -12.20 -7.35 1.48
C GLN A 144 -11.99 -6.14 0.56
N LEU A 145 -10.76 -5.65 0.45
CA LEU A 145 -10.41 -4.58 -0.47
C LEU A 145 -10.61 -5.01 -1.93
N ALA A 146 -10.09 -6.20 -2.31
CA ALA A 146 -10.25 -6.76 -3.65
C ALA A 146 -11.72 -6.96 -4.03
N SER A 147 -12.54 -7.50 -3.11
CA SER A 147 -13.99 -7.66 -3.33
C SER A 147 -14.70 -6.32 -3.49
N ASN A 148 -14.34 -5.32 -2.69
CA ASN A 148 -14.91 -3.96 -2.79
C ASN A 148 -14.59 -3.29 -4.13
N ARG A 149 -13.44 -3.63 -4.73
CA ARG A 149 -13.05 -3.17 -6.07
C ARG A 149 -13.55 -4.04 -7.20
N GLY A 150 -14.34 -5.08 -6.91
CA GLY A 150 -14.87 -6.04 -7.88
C GLY A 150 -13.80 -6.92 -8.55
N LEU A 151 -12.69 -7.19 -7.82
CA LEU A 151 -11.57 -7.97 -8.34
C LEU A 151 -11.60 -9.44 -7.90
N PHE A 152 -12.36 -9.77 -6.86
CA PHE A 152 -12.37 -11.10 -6.27
C PHE A 152 -13.35 -12.04 -6.97
N GLU A 153 -14.52 -11.53 -7.34
CA GLU A 153 -15.56 -12.31 -8.01
C GLU A 153 -15.20 -12.60 -9.48
N PRO A 154 -15.73 -13.70 -10.05
CA PRO A 154 -15.54 -14.01 -11.47
C PRO A 154 -16.06 -12.88 -12.37
N GLY A 155 -15.36 -12.63 -13.48
CA GLY A 155 -15.69 -11.54 -14.41
C GLY A 155 -15.26 -11.80 -15.85
N GLY A 156 -15.34 -10.76 -16.66
CA GLY A 156 -14.94 -10.79 -18.06
C GLY A 156 -13.42 -10.71 -18.26
N PRO A 157 -12.95 -10.79 -19.52
CA PRO A 157 -11.51 -10.77 -19.84
C PRO A 157 -10.76 -9.56 -19.31
N GLU A 158 -11.43 -8.42 -19.14
CA GLU A 158 -10.86 -7.20 -18.61
C GLU A 158 -10.47 -7.30 -17.11
N LEU A 159 -10.99 -8.32 -16.41
CA LEU A 159 -10.69 -8.54 -15.00
C LEU A 159 -9.21 -8.92 -14.79
N ALA A 160 -8.60 -9.64 -15.73
CA ALA A 160 -7.18 -9.98 -15.64
C ALA A 160 -6.28 -8.74 -15.62
N ALA A 161 -6.56 -7.76 -16.49
CA ALA A 161 -5.82 -6.50 -16.49
C ALA A 161 -6.02 -5.72 -15.18
N LYS A 162 -7.26 -5.61 -14.69
CA LYS A 162 -7.56 -4.94 -13.42
C LYS A 162 -6.88 -5.61 -12.21
N ARG A 163 -6.78 -6.94 -12.21
CA ARG A 163 -6.06 -7.69 -11.16
C ARG A 163 -4.56 -7.44 -11.23
N GLN A 164 -4.02 -7.32 -12.46
CA GLN A 164 -2.61 -6.97 -12.64
C GLN A 164 -2.35 -5.53 -12.18
N ASP A 165 -3.17 -4.57 -12.59
CA ASP A 165 -3.07 -3.17 -12.13
C ASP A 165 -3.09 -3.09 -10.58
N PHE A 166 -3.93 -3.92 -9.95
CA PHE A 166 -4.00 -4.01 -8.49
C PHE A 166 -2.72 -4.59 -7.86
N ALA A 167 -2.09 -5.57 -8.51
CA ALA A 167 -0.81 -6.12 -8.05
C ALA A 167 0.33 -5.08 -8.20
N ASP A 168 0.31 -4.30 -9.27
CA ASP A 168 1.31 -3.27 -9.55
C ASP A 168 1.22 -2.06 -8.57
N GLU A 169 0.13 -1.96 -7.77
CA GLU A 169 0.02 -0.94 -6.72
C GLU A 169 0.98 -1.19 -5.53
N PHE A 170 1.45 -2.42 -5.30
CA PHE A 170 2.24 -2.82 -4.13
C PHE A 170 3.70 -3.09 -4.47
#